data_0bfc4dfb6dbeb6798c162b0c48a2ace5
#
_entry.id   0bfc4dfb6dbeb6798c162b0c48a2ace5
#
_cell.length_a   1.000
_cell.length_b   1.000
_cell.length_c   1.000
_cell.angle_alpha   90.00
_cell.angle_beta   90.00
_cell.angle_gamma   90.00
#
_symmetry.space_group_name_H-M   'P 1'
#
loop_
_entity.id
_entity.type
_entity.pdbx_description
1 polymer ?
#
loop_
_entity_poly.entity_id
_entity_poly.type
_entity_poly.pdbx_seq_one_letter_code
_entity_poly.pdbx_strand_id
1 'polypeptide(L)'
;DYNFITGAKNTLTNTDSTYVIGSKNTVSDGSSNVVIGDNRKLTSTTGNVVIGSADDEMETTVSDATILGHNANATVADGVALGSKSVASVAKGVVGTVPTGTTVSDTDKATATWTSTLGAISVGDTSKNLTRQITGVAAGTQATDAVNVAQLNAVNTKVDNNAIHFFSVRGLSSQDNYSNSAATGEKSIAIGASTRTQGHIGTALGSDNTANAWGSTVIGNGSGTTYLLPNSMYDPIPFVDGQESGFSYTFKRDDNGN
;
A
#
# COMPACT_ATOMS: atom_id res chain seq x y z
N ASP A 1 -7.76 -41.96 27.64
CA ASP A 1 -6.83 -40.81 27.57
C ASP A 1 -5.51 -41.30 26.99
N TYR A 2 -5.18 -40.85 25.80
CA TYR A 2 -3.97 -41.27 25.09
C TYR A 2 -2.86 -40.23 25.23
N ASN A 3 -2.50 -39.89 26.46
CA ASN A 3 -1.46 -38.90 26.70
C ASN A 3 -0.08 -39.53 26.76
N PHE A 4 0.93 -38.88 26.23
CA PHE A 4 2.34 -39.26 26.33
C PHE A 4 3.11 -38.14 27.03
N ILE A 5 3.79 -38.47 28.13
CA ILE A 5 4.56 -37.50 28.90
C ILE A 5 5.96 -38.07 29.15
N THR A 6 6.98 -37.27 28.85
CA THR A 6 8.35 -37.57 29.27
C THR A 6 9.07 -36.33 29.78
N GLY A 7 9.86 -36.46 30.83
CA GLY A 7 10.59 -35.36 31.47
C GLY A 7 10.16 -35.15 32.91
N ALA A 8 10.38 -33.95 33.45
CA ALA A 8 10.18 -33.68 34.87
C ALA A 8 9.21 -32.53 35.13
N LYS A 9 8.42 -32.65 36.19
CA LYS A 9 7.50 -31.57 36.66
C LYS A 9 6.49 -31.12 35.61
N ASN A 10 6.03 -32.03 34.74
CA ASN A 10 4.93 -31.76 33.82
C ASN A 10 3.60 -32.06 34.50
N THR A 11 2.59 -31.25 34.27
CA THR A 11 1.23 -31.41 34.77
C THR A 11 0.25 -31.46 33.62
N LEU A 12 -0.52 -32.57 33.53
CA LEU A 12 -1.61 -32.72 32.58
C LEU A 12 -2.91 -32.96 33.35
N THR A 13 -3.93 -32.16 33.05
CA THR A 13 -5.26 -32.25 33.74
C THR A 13 -6.36 -32.14 32.67
N ASN A 14 -7.31 -33.09 32.68
CA ASN A 14 -8.41 -33.11 31.73
C ASN A 14 -7.94 -33.00 30.28
N THR A 15 -6.92 -33.77 29.89
CA THR A 15 -6.35 -33.75 28.53
C THR A 15 -6.48 -35.11 27.87
N ASP A 16 -6.61 -35.11 26.55
CA ASP A 16 -6.58 -36.32 25.75
C ASP A 16 -5.70 -36.15 24.53
N SER A 17 -5.08 -37.26 24.08
CA SER A 17 -4.25 -37.29 22.87
C SER A 17 -3.15 -36.21 22.84
N THR A 18 -2.56 -35.89 24.01
CA THR A 18 -1.58 -34.85 24.19
C THR A 18 -0.20 -35.42 24.40
N TYR A 19 0.79 -34.86 23.70
CA TYR A 19 2.18 -35.29 23.76
C TYR A 19 3.04 -34.19 24.39
N VAL A 20 3.69 -34.51 25.53
CA VAL A 20 4.57 -33.56 26.24
C VAL A 20 5.96 -34.15 26.42
N ILE A 21 6.97 -33.49 25.91
CA ILE A 21 8.37 -33.80 26.04
C ILE A 21 9.13 -32.60 26.59
N GLY A 22 9.65 -32.70 27.83
CA GLY A 22 10.35 -31.59 28.47
C GLY A 22 10.01 -31.46 29.93
N SER A 23 10.21 -30.29 30.50
CA SER A 23 10.05 -30.07 31.94
C SER A 23 9.21 -28.82 32.25
N LYS A 24 8.50 -28.88 33.38
CA LYS A 24 7.68 -27.77 33.89
C LYS A 24 6.60 -27.30 32.90
N ASN A 25 6.03 -28.21 32.11
CA ASN A 25 4.94 -27.89 31.22
C ASN A 25 3.59 -28.15 31.93
N THR A 26 2.62 -27.30 31.71
CA THR A 26 1.26 -27.45 32.19
C THR A 26 0.31 -27.48 31.01
N VAL A 27 -0.47 -28.54 30.86
CA VAL A 27 -1.54 -28.64 29.85
C VAL A 27 -2.83 -28.99 30.56
N SER A 28 -3.86 -28.16 30.41
CA SER A 28 -5.16 -28.38 31.05
C SER A 28 -6.34 -28.15 30.09
N ASP A 29 -7.38 -28.96 30.26
CA ASP A 29 -8.68 -28.79 29.63
C ASP A 29 -8.59 -28.73 28.09
N GLY A 30 -7.77 -29.60 27.50
CA GLY A 30 -7.52 -29.58 26.06
C GLY A 30 -7.22 -30.96 25.47
N SER A 31 -6.99 -30.99 24.14
CA SER A 31 -6.68 -32.24 23.44
C SER A 31 -5.80 -32.04 22.24
N SER A 32 -5.19 -33.13 21.77
CA SER A 32 -4.42 -33.17 20.52
C SER A 32 -3.29 -32.13 20.44
N ASN A 33 -2.71 -31.75 21.60
CA ASN A 33 -1.60 -30.83 21.67
C ASN A 33 -0.25 -31.59 21.63
N VAL A 34 0.73 -31.00 20.97
CA VAL A 34 2.13 -31.44 20.96
C VAL A 34 2.98 -30.35 21.59
N VAL A 35 3.65 -30.64 22.71
CA VAL A 35 4.52 -29.72 23.43
C VAL A 35 5.90 -30.34 23.59
N ILE A 36 6.90 -29.75 22.96
CA ILE A 36 8.30 -30.17 23.06
C ILE A 36 9.14 -28.97 23.52
N GLY A 37 9.55 -28.99 24.76
CA GLY A 37 10.28 -27.87 25.39
C GLY A 37 9.93 -27.74 26.87
N ASP A 38 10.32 -26.65 27.47
CA ASP A 38 10.15 -26.38 28.89
C ASP A 38 9.35 -25.09 29.15
N ASN A 39 8.72 -25.01 30.31
CA ASN A 39 7.97 -23.83 30.80
C ASN A 39 6.80 -23.42 29.90
N ARG A 40 6.12 -24.39 29.26
CA ARG A 40 4.93 -24.12 28.43
C ARG A 40 3.67 -24.38 29.23
N LYS A 41 2.70 -23.46 29.08
CA LYS A 41 1.36 -23.58 29.66
C LYS A 41 0.32 -23.48 28.56
N LEU A 42 -0.50 -24.51 28.42
CA LEU A 42 -1.62 -24.56 27.46
C LEU A 42 -2.90 -24.76 28.27
N THR A 43 -3.86 -23.84 28.13
CA THR A 43 -5.12 -23.89 28.88
C THR A 43 -6.29 -23.83 27.93
N SER A 44 -7.17 -24.82 28.01
CA SER A 44 -8.39 -24.94 27.16
C SER A 44 -8.12 -24.86 25.66
N THR A 45 -7.09 -25.58 25.21
CA THR A 45 -6.59 -25.49 23.83
C THR A 45 -6.56 -26.84 23.13
N THR A 46 -6.72 -26.85 21.84
CA THR A 46 -6.73 -28.06 21.01
C THR A 46 -5.86 -27.86 19.76
N GLY A 47 -5.18 -28.92 19.31
CA GLY A 47 -4.51 -28.96 18.03
C GLY A 47 -3.21 -28.14 17.92
N ASN A 48 -2.67 -27.67 19.02
CA ASN A 48 -1.44 -26.89 18.99
C ASN A 48 -0.20 -27.75 18.79
N VAL A 49 0.75 -27.25 18.03
CA VAL A 49 2.13 -27.75 17.92
C VAL A 49 3.08 -26.70 18.49
N VAL A 50 3.68 -26.96 19.65
CA VAL A 50 4.59 -26.07 20.34
C VAL A 50 5.95 -26.76 20.46
N ILE A 51 6.94 -26.28 19.76
CA ILE A 51 8.32 -26.77 19.80
C ILE A 51 9.28 -25.64 20.17
N GLY A 52 9.83 -25.71 21.37
CA GLY A 52 10.74 -24.73 21.91
C GLY A 52 10.40 -24.33 23.33
N SER A 53 11.42 -24.19 24.17
CA SER A 53 11.30 -23.79 25.57
C SER A 53 11.02 -22.30 25.73
N ALA A 54 10.54 -21.92 26.89
CA ALA A 54 10.48 -20.53 27.30
C ALA A 54 11.35 -20.30 28.55
N ASP A 55 11.86 -19.08 28.74
CA ASP A 55 12.67 -18.71 29.90
C ASP A 55 11.83 -18.77 31.19
N ASP A 56 10.61 -18.26 31.09
CA ASP A 56 9.60 -18.29 32.15
C ASP A 56 8.34 -19.03 31.66
N GLU A 57 7.39 -19.30 32.56
CA GLU A 57 6.12 -19.89 32.16
C GLU A 57 5.44 -19.05 31.08
N MET A 58 5.25 -19.65 29.92
CA MET A 58 4.61 -18.98 28.75
C MET A 58 3.30 -19.64 28.40
N GLU A 59 2.24 -18.88 28.57
CA GLU A 59 0.89 -19.36 28.32
C GLU A 59 0.45 -19.16 26.87
N THR A 60 -0.16 -20.19 26.29
CA THR A 60 -0.85 -20.19 25.01
C THR A 60 -2.32 -20.57 25.28
N THR A 61 -3.25 -19.69 24.92
CA THR A 61 -4.71 -19.84 25.18
C THR A 61 -5.52 -19.98 23.90
N VAL A 62 -4.86 -20.18 22.77
CA VAL A 62 -5.48 -20.33 21.44
C VAL A 62 -5.29 -21.74 20.92
N SER A 63 -6.15 -22.15 20.01
CA SER A 63 -6.11 -23.48 19.36
C SER A 63 -5.54 -23.41 17.96
N ASP A 64 -5.13 -24.59 17.43
CA ASP A 64 -4.66 -24.80 16.08
C ASP A 64 -3.41 -23.96 15.73
N ALA A 65 -2.66 -23.54 16.73
CA ALA A 65 -1.44 -22.76 16.53
C ALA A 65 -0.22 -23.65 16.28
N THR A 66 0.67 -23.19 15.41
CA THR A 66 2.02 -23.76 15.22
C THR A 66 3.07 -22.80 15.77
N ILE A 67 3.74 -23.19 16.83
CA ILE A 67 4.75 -22.39 17.52
C ILE A 67 6.09 -23.11 17.47
N LEU A 68 7.05 -22.56 16.74
CA LEU A 68 8.35 -23.15 16.56
C LEU A 68 9.45 -22.13 16.91
N GLY A 69 10.01 -22.24 18.11
CA GLY A 69 11.11 -21.38 18.55
C GLY A 69 11.11 -21.12 20.05
N HIS A 70 12.31 -20.78 20.56
CA HIS A 70 12.51 -20.37 21.94
C HIS A 70 11.79 -19.02 22.22
N ASN A 71 11.01 -18.95 23.27
CA ASN A 71 10.18 -17.79 23.60
C ASN A 71 9.22 -17.35 22.48
N ALA A 72 8.86 -18.26 21.56
CA ALA A 72 7.84 -17.98 20.57
C ALA A 72 6.44 -18.24 21.14
N ASN A 73 5.42 -17.49 20.69
CA ASN A 73 4.04 -17.68 21.11
C ASN A 73 3.03 -17.32 19.99
N ALA A 74 1.79 -17.77 20.17
CA ALA A 74 0.67 -17.35 19.36
C ALA A 74 -0.45 -16.81 20.28
N THR A 75 -1.04 -15.69 19.88
CA THR A 75 -2.14 -15.04 20.60
C THR A 75 -3.44 -15.06 19.80
N VAL A 76 -3.43 -15.68 18.63
CA VAL A 76 -4.56 -15.87 17.73
C VAL A 76 -4.65 -17.32 17.28
N ALA A 77 -5.87 -17.83 17.12
CA ALA A 77 -6.10 -19.16 16.57
C ALA A 77 -5.56 -19.27 15.13
N ASP A 78 -5.21 -20.49 14.72
CA ASP A 78 -4.60 -20.77 13.41
C ASP A 78 -3.24 -20.05 13.17
N GLY A 79 -2.69 -19.36 14.18
CA GLY A 79 -1.48 -18.55 14.04
C GLY A 79 -0.22 -19.40 13.96
N VAL A 80 0.75 -18.98 13.13
CA VAL A 80 2.05 -19.63 13.00
C VAL A 80 3.16 -18.70 13.48
N ALA A 81 3.84 -19.03 14.57
CA ALA A 81 5.01 -18.32 15.07
C ALA A 81 6.29 -19.09 14.72
N LEU A 82 7.10 -18.56 13.82
CA LEU A 82 8.31 -19.23 13.31
C LEU A 82 9.56 -18.47 13.70
N GLY A 83 10.39 -19.12 14.50
CA GLY A 83 11.66 -18.58 15.00
C GLY A 83 11.57 -18.06 16.44
N SER A 84 12.74 -17.96 17.10
CA SER A 84 12.81 -17.51 18.50
C SER A 84 12.17 -16.12 18.69
N LYS A 85 11.40 -15.96 19.76
CA LYS A 85 10.71 -14.71 20.14
C LYS A 85 9.67 -14.22 19.11
N SER A 86 9.30 -15.05 18.12
CA SER A 86 8.23 -14.70 17.20
C SER A 86 6.87 -14.78 17.90
N VAL A 87 5.97 -13.86 17.58
CA VAL A 87 4.59 -13.85 18.11
C VAL A 87 3.59 -13.74 16.97
N ALA A 88 2.76 -14.77 16.80
CA ALA A 88 1.64 -14.73 15.86
C ALA A 88 0.46 -14.00 16.51
N SER A 89 0.22 -12.75 16.14
CA SER A 89 -0.78 -11.87 16.75
C SER A 89 -1.81 -11.28 15.79
N VAL A 90 -1.71 -11.58 14.51
CA VAL A 90 -2.66 -11.10 13.50
C VAL A 90 -3.67 -12.20 13.19
N ALA A 91 -4.92 -11.95 13.56
CA ALA A 91 -6.02 -12.89 13.36
C ALA A 91 -6.44 -12.97 11.88
N LYS A 92 -7.19 -14.02 11.54
CA LYS A 92 -7.91 -14.09 10.26
C LYS A 92 -8.92 -12.95 10.11
N GLY A 93 -9.30 -12.64 8.88
CA GLY A 93 -10.30 -11.63 8.57
C GLY A 93 -9.71 -10.22 8.45
N VAL A 94 -8.39 -10.06 8.54
CA VAL A 94 -7.75 -8.74 8.37
C VAL A 94 -7.57 -8.47 6.87
N VAL A 95 -8.16 -7.36 6.41
CA VAL A 95 -8.04 -6.89 5.03
C VAL A 95 -6.66 -6.29 4.80
N GLY A 96 -6.01 -6.64 3.71
CA GLY A 96 -4.74 -6.05 3.29
C GLY A 96 -4.85 -4.57 2.99
N THR A 97 -3.74 -3.84 3.09
CA THR A 97 -3.70 -2.40 2.81
C THR A 97 -3.92 -2.12 1.33
N VAL A 98 -4.93 -1.29 1.03
CA VAL A 98 -5.18 -0.79 -0.32
C VAL A 98 -4.26 0.42 -0.57
N PRO A 99 -3.46 0.44 -1.65
CA PRO A 99 -2.62 1.58 -1.98
C PRO A 99 -3.42 2.87 -2.15
N THR A 100 -2.87 3.99 -1.70
CA THR A 100 -3.49 5.32 -1.86
C THR A 100 -3.73 5.63 -3.34
N GLY A 101 -4.91 6.13 -3.67
CA GLY A 101 -5.28 6.48 -5.05
C GLY A 101 -5.79 5.29 -5.89
N THR A 102 -5.89 4.09 -5.30
CA THR A 102 -6.55 2.94 -5.93
C THR A 102 -7.87 2.62 -5.22
N THR A 103 -8.81 2.04 -5.96
CA THR A 103 -10.07 1.57 -5.41
C THR A 103 -10.14 0.05 -5.58
N VAL A 104 -10.37 -0.65 -4.48
CA VAL A 104 -10.67 -2.09 -4.48
C VAL A 104 -12.12 -2.23 -4.03
N SER A 105 -12.93 -2.95 -4.79
CA SER A 105 -14.34 -3.14 -4.45
C SER A 105 -14.50 -3.93 -3.15
N ASP A 106 -15.61 -3.76 -2.45
CA ASP A 106 -15.85 -4.54 -1.22
C ASP A 106 -16.02 -6.04 -1.52
N THR A 107 -16.48 -6.39 -2.73
CA THR A 107 -16.51 -7.79 -3.20
C THR A 107 -15.10 -8.36 -3.34
N ASP A 108 -14.17 -7.62 -3.92
CA ASP A 108 -12.77 -8.06 -4.05
C ASP A 108 -12.08 -8.15 -2.69
N LYS A 109 -12.30 -7.17 -1.78
CA LYS A 109 -11.77 -7.20 -0.42
C LYS A 109 -12.24 -8.42 0.37
N ALA A 110 -13.42 -8.95 0.08
CA ALA A 110 -13.95 -10.16 0.71
C ALA A 110 -13.29 -11.45 0.20
N THR A 111 -12.46 -11.40 -0.83
CA THR A 111 -11.74 -12.57 -1.37
C THR A 111 -10.50 -12.89 -0.54
N ALA A 112 -10.04 -14.15 -0.61
CA ALA A 112 -8.80 -14.58 0.04
C ALA A 112 -7.54 -13.88 -0.48
N THR A 113 -7.61 -13.19 -1.61
CA THR A 113 -6.52 -12.37 -2.15
C THR A 113 -6.28 -11.12 -1.30
N TRP A 114 -7.34 -10.55 -0.73
CA TRP A 114 -7.28 -9.31 0.06
C TRP A 114 -7.48 -9.52 1.55
N THR A 115 -8.14 -10.60 1.95
CA THR A 115 -8.47 -10.87 3.35
C THR A 115 -7.97 -12.24 3.75
N SER A 116 -7.16 -12.31 4.80
CA SER A 116 -6.63 -13.57 5.31
C SER A 116 -7.75 -14.46 5.86
N THR A 117 -7.72 -15.74 5.56
CA THR A 117 -8.72 -16.72 6.01
C THR A 117 -8.28 -17.50 7.25
N LEU A 118 -7.00 -17.47 7.60
CA LEU A 118 -6.39 -18.09 8.79
C LEU A 118 -5.53 -17.05 9.53
N GLY A 119 -5.10 -17.37 10.74
CA GLY A 119 -4.13 -16.59 11.50
C GLY A 119 -2.80 -16.44 10.74
N ALA A 120 -2.15 -15.31 10.90
CA ALA A 120 -0.95 -14.99 10.13
C ALA A 120 0.25 -15.85 10.53
N ILE A 121 1.18 -16.02 9.57
CA ILE A 121 2.53 -16.51 9.85
C ILE A 121 3.37 -15.32 10.30
N SER A 122 3.91 -15.38 11.52
CA SER A 122 4.83 -14.38 12.05
C SER A 122 6.25 -14.94 12.17
N VAL A 123 7.20 -14.20 11.66
CA VAL A 123 8.64 -14.46 11.79
C VAL A 123 9.32 -13.52 12.80
N GLY A 124 8.56 -12.75 13.54
CA GLY A 124 9.02 -11.76 14.49
C GLY A 124 7.99 -11.38 15.54
N ASP A 125 8.22 -10.27 16.21
CA ASP A 125 7.29 -9.63 17.14
C ASP A 125 7.37 -8.11 16.93
N THR A 126 6.40 -7.57 16.20
CA THR A 126 6.37 -6.13 15.87
C THR A 126 6.15 -5.26 17.10
N SER A 127 5.51 -5.78 18.15
CA SER A 127 5.31 -5.05 19.41
C SER A 127 6.63 -4.78 20.13
N LYS A 128 7.64 -5.60 19.89
CA LYS A 128 9.01 -5.47 20.43
C LYS A 128 10.05 -5.07 19.38
N ASN A 129 9.57 -4.64 18.20
CA ASN A 129 10.44 -4.25 17.09
C ASN A 129 11.42 -5.37 16.65
N LEU A 130 10.96 -6.62 16.67
CA LEU A 130 11.71 -7.78 16.23
C LEU A 130 11.25 -8.20 14.84
N THR A 131 12.14 -8.17 13.86
CA THR A 131 11.84 -8.52 12.47
C THR A 131 12.89 -9.50 11.91
N ARG A 132 12.53 -10.18 10.82
CA ARG A 132 13.43 -11.06 10.04
C ARG A 132 13.22 -10.82 8.55
N GLN A 133 14.30 -10.98 7.79
CA GLN A 133 14.21 -11.14 6.35
C GLN A 133 13.78 -12.57 6.02
N ILE A 134 12.93 -12.71 5.00
CA ILE A 134 12.64 -14.01 4.39
C ILE A 134 13.49 -14.09 3.13
N THR A 135 14.47 -14.99 3.10
CA THR A 135 15.41 -15.16 1.98
C THR A 135 15.08 -16.42 1.18
N GLY A 136 15.58 -16.51 -0.06
CA GLY A 136 15.34 -17.67 -0.92
C GLY A 136 13.91 -17.75 -1.49
N VAL A 137 13.17 -16.64 -1.49
CA VAL A 137 11.81 -16.59 -2.06
C VAL A 137 11.90 -16.51 -3.58
N ALA A 138 11.34 -17.50 -4.27
CA ALA A 138 11.18 -17.47 -5.73
C ALA A 138 10.13 -16.43 -6.14
N ALA A 139 10.14 -16.02 -7.41
CA ALA A 139 9.12 -15.14 -7.96
C ALA A 139 7.72 -15.79 -7.87
N GLY A 140 6.76 -15.07 -7.34
CA GLY A 140 5.37 -15.51 -7.27
C GLY A 140 4.71 -15.59 -8.64
N THR A 141 3.80 -16.53 -8.81
CA THR A 141 3.03 -16.75 -10.05
C THR A 141 1.53 -16.50 -9.86
N GLN A 142 1.04 -16.56 -8.63
CA GLN A 142 -0.36 -16.40 -8.25
C GLN A 142 -0.56 -15.09 -7.47
N ALA A 143 -1.78 -14.57 -7.49
CA ALA A 143 -2.12 -13.33 -6.79
C ALA A 143 -1.94 -13.39 -5.26
N THR A 144 -1.82 -14.57 -4.69
CA THR A 144 -1.62 -14.81 -3.26
C THR A 144 -0.18 -15.18 -2.90
N ASP A 145 0.73 -15.25 -3.87
CA ASP A 145 2.13 -15.58 -3.62
C ASP A 145 2.91 -14.38 -3.10
N ALA A 146 4.00 -14.65 -2.38
CA ALA A 146 4.93 -13.62 -1.97
C ALA A 146 5.69 -13.03 -3.17
N VAL A 147 5.87 -11.73 -3.17
CA VAL A 147 6.66 -11.00 -4.18
C VAL A 147 8.11 -10.88 -3.71
N ASN A 148 9.06 -11.19 -4.59
CA ASN A 148 10.48 -10.97 -4.30
C ASN A 148 11.03 -9.64 -4.86
N VAL A 149 12.24 -9.29 -4.44
CA VAL A 149 12.89 -8.02 -4.85
C VAL A 149 13.10 -7.93 -6.38
N ALA A 150 13.31 -9.05 -7.06
CA ALA A 150 13.49 -9.03 -8.53
C ALA A 150 12.20 -8.61 -9.25
N GLN A 151 11.05 -9.07 -8.80
CA GLN A 151 9.76 -8.64 -9.35
C GLN A 151 9.50 -7.15 -9.09
N LEU A 152 9.82 -6.65 -7.89
CA LEU A 152 9.71 -5.22 -7.56
C LEU A 152 10.66 -4.37 -8.43
N ASN A 153 11.90 -4.80 -8.64
CA ASN A 153 12.85 -4.11 -9.52
C ASN A 153 12.37 -4.06 -10.98
N ALA A 154 11.72 -5.11 -11.47
CA ALA A 154 11.11 -5.11 -12.80
C ALA A 154 9.99 -4.06 -12.94
N VAL A 155 9.17 -3.87 -11.89
CA VAL A 155 8.16 -2.81 -11.84
C VAL A 155 8.83 -1.43 -11.82
N ASN A 156 9.87 -1.21 -11.00
CA ASN A 156 10.61 0.05 -10.97
C ASN A 156 11.21 0.39 -12.34
N THR A 157 11.84 -0.58 -13.00
CA THR A 157 12.36 -0.39 -14.37
C THR A 157 11.26 -0.01 -15.36
N LYS A 158 10.07 -0.60 -15.23
CA LYS A 158 8.92 -0.23 -16.08
C LYS A 158 8.43 1.18 -15.80
N VAL A 159 8.42 1.62 -14.54
CA VAL A 159 8.07 3.00 -14.17
C VAL A 159 9.08 3.99 -14.75
N ASP A 160 10.38 3.70 -14.63
CA ASP A 160 11.45 4.54 -15.18
C ASP A 160 11.40 4.62 -16.70
N ASN A 161 11.14 3.49 -17.38
CA ASN A 161 11.02 3.45 -18.85
C ASN A 161 9.75 4.15 -19.36
N ASN A 162 8.72 4.28 -18.53
CA ASN A 162 7.51 5.05 -18.86
C ASN A 162 7.60 6.52 -18.40
N ALA A 163 8.72 6.94 -17.84
CA ALA A 163 8.95 8.35 -17.54
C ALA A 163 8.83 9.19 -18.83
N ILE A 164 8.21 10.35 -18.75
CA ILE A 164 8.10 11.27 -19.88
C ILE A 164 9.49 11.85 -20.14
N HIS A 165 10.15 11.35 -21.19
CA HIS A 165 11.44 11.88 -21.63
C HIS A 165 11.24 13.18 -22.41
N PHE A 166 12.23 14.06 -22.35
CA PHE A 166 12.22 15.37 -23.03
C PHE A 166 11.11 16.35 -22.59
N PHE A 167 10.42 16.02 -21.49
CA PHE A 167 9.47 16.92 -20.84
C PHE A 167 9.96 17.20 -19.42
N SER A 168 10.38 18.43 -19.17
CA SER A 168 10.88 18.86 -17.86
C SER A 168 10.32 20.22 -17.49
N VAL A 169 9.73 20.30 -16.31
CA VAL A 169 9.28 21.55 -15.69
C VAL A 169 9.99 21.71 -14.36
N ARG A 170 10.74 22.80 -14.22
CA ARG A 170 11.35 23.18 -12.94
C ARG A 170 10.49 24.25 -12.28
N GLY A 171 9.86 23.92 -11.16
CA GLY A 171 9.03 24.82 -10.36
C GLY A 171 9.20 24.59 -8.87
N LEU A 172 8.69 25.50 -8.07
CA LEU A 172 8.62 25.36 -6.62
C LEU A 172 7.28 24.71 -6.25
N SER A 173 7.25 23.94 -5.15
CA SER A 173 6.02 23.32 -4.64
C SER A 173 4.92 24.31 -4.23
N SER A 174 5.28 25.59 -4.06
CA SER A 174 4.34 26.67 -3.79
C SER A 174 3.70 27.30 -5.02
N GLN A 175 4.11 26.89 -6.23
CA GLN A 175 3.57 27.42 -7.48
C GLN A 175 2.31 26.64 -7.91
N ASP A 176 1.39 27.36 -8.55
CA ASP A 176 0.22 26.74 -9.16
C ASP A 176 0.65 25.67 -10.18
N ASN A 177 -0.17 24.67 -10.33
CA ASN A 177 0.08 23.50 -11.19
C ASN A 177 1.20 22.55 -10.72
N TYR A 178 1.82 22.78 -9.56
CA TYR A 178 2.78 21.83 -8.99
C TYR A 178 2.15 20.42 -8.81
N SER A 179 0.88 20.39 -8.39
CA SER A 179 0.11 19.15 -8.18
C SER A 179 -0.69 18.72 -9.42
N ASN A 180 -0.39 19.25 -10.61
CA ASN A 180 -1.14 18.99 -11.85
C ASN A 180 -2.64 19.32 -11.77
N SER A 181 -3.00 20.35 -10.99
CA SER A 181 -4.40 20.71 -10.69
C SER A 181 -4.88 22.00 -11.36
N ALA A 182 -4.02 22.66 -12.13
CA ALA A 182 -4.33 23.98 -12.68
C ALA A 182 -5.04 23.95 -14.04
N ALA A 183 -5.25 22.78 -14.64
CA ALA A 183 -6.13 22.60 -15.79
C ALA A 183 -7.56 22.35 -15.30
N THR A 184 -8.33 23.42 -15.02
CA THR A 184 -9.68 23.33 -14.45
C THR A 184 -10.79 23.46 -15.49
N GLY A 185 -10.50 23.93 -16.70
CA GLY A 185 -11.43 23.92 -17.82
C GLY A 185 -11.61 22.51 -18.40
N GLU A 186 -12.79 22.16 -18.85
CA GLU A 186 -13.05 20.85 -19.47
C GLU A 186 -12.20 20.70 -20.75
N LYS A 187 -11.54 19.55 -20.91
CA LYS A 187 -10.62 19.23 -22.03
C LYS A 187 -9.46 20.22 -22.18
N SER A 188 -9.00 20.82 -21.08
CA SER A 188 -7.92 21.80 -21.08
C SER A 188 -6.57 21.19 -20.72
N ILE A 189 -5.49 21.87 -21.11
CA ILE A 189 -4.11 21.46 -20.86
C ILE A 189 -3.35 22.63 -20.24
N ALA A 190 -2.73 22.41 -19.07
CA ALA A 190 -1.83 23.35 -18.43
C ALA A 190 -0.47 22.68 -18.14
N ILE A 191 0.60 23.16 -18.75
CA ILE A 191 1.95 22.62 -18.62
C ILE A 191 2.92 23.72 -18.25
N GLY A 192 3.54 23.58 -17.08
CA GLY A 192 4.56 24.50 -16.59
C GLY A 192 4.25 25.10 -15.22
N ALA A 193 5.25 25.73 -14.61
CA ALA A 193 5.14 26.33 -13.30
C ALA A 193 4.21 27.55 -13.32
N SER A 194 3.31 27.66 -12.35
CA SER A 194 2.28 28.72 -12.27
C SER A 194 1.42 28.87 -13.52
N THR A 195 1.32 27.82 -14.32
CA THR A 195 0.51 27.84 -15.57
C THR A 195 -0.85 27.27 -15.27
N ARG A 196 -1.92 27.94 -15.71
CA ARG A 196 -3.31 27.53 -15.48
C ARG A 196 -4.20 27.67 -16.70
N THR A 197 -5.21 26.82 -16.80
CA THR A 197 -6.28 26.91 -17.80
C THR A 197 -7.62 26.79 -17.11
N GLN A 198 -8.48 27.78 -17.25
CA GLN A 198 -9.85 27.77 -16.75
C GLN A 198 -10.87 27.73 -17.90
N GLY A 199 -10.46 28.13 -19.11
CA GLY A 199 -11.29 28.06 -20.31
C GLY A 199 -11.46 26.62 -20.79
N HIS A 200 -12.66 26.30 -21.28
CA HIS A 200 -12.92 25.04 -21.99
C HIS A 200 -12.01 24.92 -23.22
N ILE A 201 -11.42 23.73 -23.43
CA ILE A 201 -10.52 23.43 -24.55
C ILE A 201 -9.31 24.37 -24.57
N GLY A 202 -8.94 24.94 -23.43
CA GLY A 202 -7.82 25.84 -23.29
C GLY A 202 -6.48 25.10 -23.27
N THR A 203 -5.44 25.69 -23.84
CA THR A 203 -4.06 25.19 -23.76
C THR A 203 -3.14 26.29 -23.24
N ALA A 204 -2.43 26.03 -22.14
CA ALA A 204 -1.40 26.90 -21.63
C ALA A 204 -0.08 26.12 -21.48
N LEU A 205 0.99 26.65 -22.06
CA LEU A 205 2.30 26.04 -22.08
C LEU A 205 3.39 27.07 -21.76
N GLY A 206 4.22 26.78 -20.75
CA GLY A 206 5.32 27.64 -20.33
C GLY A 206 5.31 27.92 -18.85
N SER A 207 5.59 29.17 -18.43
CA SER A 207 5.59 29.58 -17.03
C SER A 207 4.69 30.81 -16.84
N ASP A 208 3.98 30.87 -15.72
CA ASP A 208 3.12 31.98 -15.34
C ASP A 208 2.05 32.35 -16.41
N ASN A 209 1.59 31.36 -17.17
CA ASN A 209 0.61 31.55 -18.22
C ASN A 209 -0.80 31.29 -17.72
N THR A 210 -1.77 32.01 -18.28
CA THR A 210 -3.19 31.85 -17.94
C THR A 210 -4.06 31.82 -19.20
N ALA A 211 -4.72 30.69 -19.49
CA ALA A 211 -5.66 30.54 -20.59
C ALA A 211 -7.10 30.46 -20.05
N ASN A 212 -7.78 31.59 -19.94
CA ASN A 212 -9.13 31.66 -19.38
C ASN A 212 -10.23 31.70 -20.45
N ALA A 213 -9.89 32.05 -21.67
CA ALA A 213 -10.88 32.10 -22.75
C ALA A 213 -11.15 30.69 -23.30
N TRP A 214 -12.36 30.48 -23.79
CA TRP A 214 -12.76 29.25 -24.48
C TRP A 214 -11.90 29.02 -25.73
N GLY A 215 -11.35 27.82 -25.91
CA GLY A 215 -10.51 27.46 -27.05
C GLY A 215 -9.18 28.22 -27.15
N SER A 216 -8.77 28.92 -26.09
CA SER A 216 -7.55 29.73 -26.13
C SER A 216 -6.29 28.90 -26.02
N THR A 217 -5.25 29.32 -26.73
CA THR A 217 -3.89 28.76 -26.63
C THR A 217 -2.92 29.85 -26.19
N VAL A 218 -2.21 29.62 -25.10
CA VAL A 218 -1.19 30.53 -24.58
C VAL A 218 0.12 29.76 -24.48
N ILE A 219 1.14 30.26 -25.14
CA ILE A 219 2.49 29.67 -25.13
C ILE A 219 3.48 30.81 -24.80
N GLY A 220 4.32 30.61 -23.77
CA GLY A 220 5.30 31.61 -23.41
C GLY A 220 5.55 31.70 -21.92
N ASN A 221 5.85 32.93 -21.47
CA ASN A 221 6.09 33.23 -20.08
C ASN A 221 5.34 34.51 -19.69
N GLY A 222 4.56 34.45 -18.63
CA GLY A 222 3.81 35.58 -18.12
C GLY A 222 2.68 36.07 -19.04
N SER A 223 2.16 35.19 -19.89
CA SER A 223 1.14 35.52 -20.88
C SER A 223 -0.26 35.10 -20.42
N GLY A 224 -1.29 35.82 -20.82
CA GLY A 224 -2.66 35.49 -20.46
C GLY A 224 -3.68 35.89 -21.50
N THR A 225 -4.75 35.10 -21.58
CA THR A 225 -5.96 35.46 -22.29
C THR A 225 -7.08 35.59 -21.27
N THR A 226 -7.69 36.75 -21.19
CA THR A 226 -8.90 36.96 -20.41
C THR A 226 -10.01 37.34 -21.38
N TYR A 227 -10.89 36.39 -21.66
CA TYR A 227 -12.02 36.63 -22.54
C TYR A 227 -13.35 36.30 -21.84
N LEU A 228 -14.22 37.26 -21.76
CA LEU A 228 -15.60 37.07 -21.33
C LEU A 228 -16.40 36.75 -22.59
N LEU A 229 -16.75 35.48 -22.78
CA LEU A 229 -17.70 35.10 -23.81
C LEU A 229 -19.08 35.71 -23.51
N PRO A 230 -19.74 36.28 -24.50
CA PRO A 230 -21.19 36.50 -24.40
C PRO A 230 -21.89 35.15 -24.23
N ASN A 231 -23.05 35.18 -23.58
CA ASN A 231 -23.82 34.01 -23.11
C ASN A 231 -24.30 33.02 -24.20
N SER A 232 -23.82 33.07 -25.42
CA SER A 232 -24.11 32.08 -26.45
C SER A 232 -22.85 31.42 -26.97
N MET A 233 -22.78 30.13 -26.76
CA MET A 233 -21.64 29.26 -27.08
C MET A 233 -21.45 29.02 -28.60
N TYR A 234 -22.25 29.69 -29.45
CA TYR A 234 -22.30 29.44 -30.89
C TYR A 234 -22.29 30.69 -31.77
N ASP A 235 -22.20 31.90 -31.19
CA ASP A 235 -22.02 33.06 -32.04
C ASP A 235 -20.58 33.16 -32.50
N PRO A 236 -20.30 33.01 -33.80
CA PRO A 236 -18.98 33.33 -34.33
C PRO A 236 -18.69 34.78 -33.97
N ILE A 237 -17.58 35.03 -33.34
CA ILE A 237 -17.09 36.38 -33.02
C ILE A 237 -17.13 37.18 -34.34
N PRO A 238 -17.97 38.18 -34.48
CA PRO A 238 -18.03 38.93 -35.74
C PRO A 238 -16.70 39.65 -35.89
N PHE A 239 -16.04 39.42 -37.02
CA PHE A 239 -14.88 40.17 -37.42
C PHE A 239 -15.33 41.59 -37.69
N VAL A 240 -15.09 42.51 -36.79
CA VAL A 240 -15.34 43.92 -36.99
C VAL A 240 -14.05 44.52 -37.55
N ASP A 241 -14.16 45.08 -38.75
CA ASP A 241 -13.03 45.70 -39.44
C ASP A 241 -12.35 46.74 -38.53
N GLY A 242 -11.08 46.49 -38.25
CA GLY A 242 -10.25 47.38 -37.39
C GLY A 242 -10.30 47.13 -35.87
N GLN A 243 -11.04 46.10 -35.38
CA GLN A 243 -10.99 45.69 -33.99
C GLN A 243 -10.68 44.22 -33.90
N GLU A 244 -9.53 43.89 -33.30
CA GLU A 244 -9.15 42.52 -32.99
C GLU A 244 -10.08 41.95 -31.91
N SER A 245 -10.97 41.05 -32.28
CA SER A 245 -11.76 40.29 -31.33
C SER A 245 -10.98 39.09 -30.87
N GLY A 246 -10.31 39.21 -29.72
CA GLY A 246 -9.87 38.06 -28.95
C GLY A 246 -8.49 37.51 -29.20
N PHE A 247 -7.75 37.96 -30.19
CA PHE A 247 -6.33 37.63 -30.36
C PHE A 247 -5.52 38.89 -30.61
N SER A 248 -4.68 39.29 -29.66
CA SER A 248 -3.70 40.33 -29.85
C SER A 248 -2.38 39.68 -30.23
N TYR A 249 -2.03 39.70 -31.50
CA TYR A 249 -0.67 39.44 -31.93
C TYR A 249 0.07 40.77 -32.05
N THR A 250 0.93 41.10 -31.11
CA THR A 250 1.83 42.21 -31.26
C THR A 250 3.10 41.71 -31.94
N PHE A 251 3.19 41.85 -33.24
CA PHE A 251 4.47 41.75 -33.93
C PHE A 251 5.25 43.02 -33.65
N LYS A 252 6.32 42.97 -32.85
CA LYS A 252 7.30 44.02 -32.85
C LYS A 252 8.09 43.91 -34.16
N ARG A 253 7.88 44.87 -35.03
CA ARG A 253 8.81 45.07 -36.17
C ARG A 253 10.14 45.58 -35.57
N ASP A 254 11.23 45.08 -36.17
CA ASP A 254 12.53 45.66 -35.87
C ASP A 254 12.59 47.13 -36.38
N ASP A 255 13.62 47.87 -35.96
CA ASP A 255 13.79 49.29 -36.33
C ASP A 255 13.99 49.46 -37.88
N ASN A 256 14.03 48.39 -38.66
CA ASN A 256 14.15 48.36 -40.12
C ASN A 256 12.82 48.01 -40.81
N GLY A 257 11.74 47.83 -40.07
CA GLY A 257 10.41 47.62 -40.64
C GLY A 257 10.09 46.21 -41.14
N ASN A 258 10.94 45.21 -40.76
CA ASN A 258 10.71 43.78 -41.06
C ASN A 258 9.94 43.08 -39.92
#